data_681cb093e6cf4f9906d879b3c8cae93c
#
_entry.id   681cb093e6cf4f9906d879b3c8cae93c
#
_cell.length_a   1.000
_cell.length_b   1.000
_cell.length_c   1.000
_cell.angle_alpha   90.00
_cell.angle_beta   90.00
_cell.angle_gamma   90.00
#
_symmetry.space_group_name_H-M   'P 1'
#
loop_
_entity.id
_entity.type
_entity.pdbx_description
1 polymer ?
#
loop_
_entity_poly.entity_id
_entity_poly.type
_entity_poly.pdbx_seq_one_letter_code
_entity_poly.pdbx_strand_id
1 'polypeptide(L)'
;MSVESERQRRFYETRVHEHLQPRDHDFYAEKLATVVVASLGLGPDDRVLEVGAGFGRFTFALLERCGSVVASDLAPAALATLERTRDERNIPALRCTTRCLDVTTLDAGNVGERFSFVVGFFLLHHLPDIARCVARLSHLLAPGGQMAFVEPNRRNPLFLAQVACCADMTWAEEKGMFQLSHSGVTEAFRAAGLAPAPVQRFGFFPPQVLNRSAVARRIEARLETSPALRPLLPFLLLRARRTTAG
;
A
#
# COMPACT_ATOMS: atom_id res chain seq x y z
N MET A 1 -16.10 14.79 2.98
CA MET A 1 -15.56 13.96 1.86
C MET A 1 -15.38 14.87 0.66
N SER A 2 -14.23 14.78 -0.04
CA SER A 2 -14.00 15.57 -1.25
C SER A 2 -14.75 14.97 -2.46
N VAL A 3 -14.95 15.77 -3.53
CA VAL A 3 -15.57 15.27 -4.79
C VAL A 3 -14.73 14.11 -5.38
N GLU A 4 -13.40 14.17 -5.26
CA GLU A 4 -12.50 13.12 -5.71
C GLU A 4 -12.64 11.84 -4.86
N SER A 5 -12.73 11.98 -3.53
CA SER A 5 -12.99 10.83 -2.63
C SER A 5 -14.32 10.14 -2.96
N GLU A 6 -15.36 10.91 -3.26
CA GLU A 6 -16.66 10.36 -3.66
C GLU A 6 -16.59 9.60 -4.99
N ARG A 7 -15.84 10.15 -5.96
CA ARG A 7 -15.61 9.49 -7.26
C ARG A 7 -14.87 8.17 -7.10
N GLN A 8 -13.81 8.15 -6.30
CA GLN A 8 -13.04 6.93 -6.01
C GLN A 8 -13.88 5.90 -5.29
N ARG A 9 -14.62 6.31 -4.26
CA ARG A 9 -15.52 5.40 -3.55
C ARG A 9 -16.50 4.73 -4.50
N ARG A 10 -17.19 5.49 -5.37
CA ARG A 10 -18.14 4.96 -6.36
C ARG A 10 -17.47 4.00 -7.34
N PHE A 11 -16.25 4.30 -7.78
CA PHE A 11 -15.52 3.42 -8.69
C PHE A 11 -15.31 2.03 -8.07
N TYR A 12 -14.85 1.97 -6.81
CA TYR A 12 -14.64 0.70 -6.10
C TYR A 12 -15.93 0.00 -5.66
N GLU A 13 -17.04 0.73 -5.49
CA GLU A 13 -18.34 0.17 -5.13
C GLU A 13 -19.11 -0.41 -6.33
N THR A 14 -18.89 0.11 -7.53
CA THR A 14 -19.73 -0.21 -8.71
C THR A 14 -19.15 -1.27 -9.64
N ARG A 15 -17.89 -1.65 -9.47
CA ARG A 15 -17.21 -2.62 -10.33
C ARG A 15 -16.58 -3.76 -9.52
N VAL A 16 -16.60 -4.95 -10.09
CA VAL A 16 -15.82 -6.09 -9.59
C VAL A 16 -14.40 -5.93 -10.09
N HIS A 17 -13.48 -5.61 -9.19
CA HIS A 17 -12.05 -5.46 -9.50
C HIS A 17 -11.33 -6.78 -9.23
N GLU A 18 -11.39 -7.73 -10.14
CA GLU A 18 -10.77 -9.05 -9.96
C GLU A 18 -9.29 -9.01 -9.62
N HIS A 19 -8.55 -8.04 -10.17
CA HIS A 19 -7.12 -7.90 -9.91
C HIS A 19 -6.81 -7.41 -8.49
N LEU A 20 -7.78 -6.81 -7.79
CA LEU A 20 -7.65 -6.33 -6.40
C LEU A 20 -8.14 -7.34 -5.37
N GLN A 21 -8.85 -8.40 -5.80
CA GLN A 21 -9.36 -9.42 -4.89
C GLN A 21 -8.20 -10.24 -4.29
N PRO A 22 -8.31 -10.62 -3.01
CA PRO A 22 -7.38 -11.57 -2.42
C PRO A 22 -7.47 -12.92 -3.15
N ARG A 23 -6.31 -13.56 -3.34
CA ARG A 23 -6.19 -14.86 -4.03
C ARG A 23 -5.45 -15.83 -3.14
N ASP A 24 -5.72 -17.09 -3.31
CA ASP A 24 -4.89 -18.14 -2.72
C ASP A 24 -3.55 -18.18 -3.46
N HIS A 25 -2.45 -18.31 -2.71
CA HIS A 25 -1.09 -18.34 -3.27
C HIS A 25 -0.74 -17.12 -4.14
N ASP A 26 -1.06 -15.92 -3.65
CA ASP A 26 -0.69 -14.66 -4.30
C ASP A 26 0.77 -14.27 -3.99
N PHE A 27 1.72 -14.94 -4.66
CA PHE A 27 3.15 -14.67 -4.49
C PHE A 27 3.54 -13.21 -4.74
N TYR A 28 2.78 -12.52 -5.58
CA TYR A 28 3.00 -11.10 -5.83
C TYR A 28 2.66 -10.27 -4.57
N ALA A 29 1.48 -10.47 -3.98
CA ALA A 29 1.10 -9.77 -2.75
C ALA A 29 2.01 -10.14 -1.58
N GLU A 30 2.33 -11.43 -1.44
CA GLU A 30 3.27 -11.94 -0.44
C GLU A 30 4.65 -11.29 -0.55
N LYS A 31 5.16 -11.11 -1.77
CA LYS A 31 6.44 -10.44 -2.00
C LYS A 31 6.42 -8.99 -1.57
N LEU A 32 5.39 -8.22 -1.99
CA LEU A 32 5.28 -6.82 -1.63
C LEU A 32 5.17 -6.64 -0.11
N ALA A 33 4.33 -7.45 0.53
CA ALA A 33 4.21 -7.47 1.99
C ALA A 33 5.55 -7.83 2.67
N THR A 34 6.27 -8.85 2.17
CA THR A 34 7.57 -9.24 2.70
C THR A 34 8.59 -8.11 2.65
N VAL A 35 8.65 -7.37 1.54
CA VAL A 35 9.56 -6.22 1.39
C VAL A 35 9.22 -5.11 2.39
N VAL A 36 7.94 -4.82 2.60
CA VAL A 36 7.47 -3.83 3.59
C VAL A 36 7.83 -4.27 4.99
N VAL A 37 7.46 -5.50 5.37
CA VAL A 37 7.72 -6.08 6.68
C VAL A 37 9.21 -6.07 7.03
N ALA A 38 10.05 -6.58 6.13
CA ALA A 38 11.51 -6.59 6.32
C ALA A 38 12.10 -5.18 6.44
N SER A 39 11.56 -4.23 5.66
CA SER A 39 12.05 -2.85 5.65
C SER A 39 11.69 -2.04 6.88
N LEU A 40 10.59 -2.39 7.56
CA LEU A 40 10.13 -1.76 8.79
C LEU A 40 10.59 -2.51 10.04
N GLY A 41 11.08 -3.74 9.89
CA GLY A 41 11.42 -4.62 11.01
C GLY A 41 10.18 -5.13 11.75
N LEU A 42 9.07 -5.32 11.04
CA LEU A 42 7.83 -5.85 11.61
C LEU A 42 8.00 -7.30 12.07
N GLY A 43 7.44 -7.59 13.22
CA GLY A 43 7.43 -8.94 13.81
C GLY A 43 6.01 -9.47 14.08
N PRO A 44 5.93 -10.70 14.59
CA PRO A 44 4.66 -11.43 14.79
C PRO A 44 3.75 -10.81 15.86
N ASP A 45 4.27 -9.93 16.71
CA ASP A 45 3.50 -9.26 17.77
C ASP A 45 3.05 -7.84 17.37
N ASP A 46 3.53 -7.34 16.24
CA ASP A 46 3.26 -5.98 15.83
C ASP A 46 1.83 -5.80 15.30
N ARG A 47 1.29 -4.61 15.61
CA ARG A 47 0.00 -4.15 15.10
C ARG A 47 0.20 -3.05 14.06
N VAL A 48 -0.37 -3.26 12.89
CA VAL A 48 -0.20 -2.40 11.71
C VAL A 48 -1.52 -1.73 11.35
N LEU A 49 -1.48 -0.43 11.02
CA LEU A 49 -2.56 0.23 10.29
C LEU A 49 -2.25 0.15 8.79
N GLU A 50 -3.09 -0.52 8.04
CA GLU A 50 -3.08 -0.47 6.58
C GLU A 50 -4.08 0.57 6.10
N VAL A 51 -3.64 1.50 5.26
CA VAL A 51 -4.48 2.52 4.64
C VAL A 51 -4.66 2.23 3.15
N GLY A 52 -5.92 2.28 2.69
CA GLY A 52 -6.27 1.87 1.33
C GLY A 52 -6.25 0.35 1.16
N ALA A 53 -6.78 -0.38 2.14
CA ALA A 53 -6.77 -1.84 2.16
C ALA A 53 -7.63 -2.48 1.05
N GLY A 54 -8.62 -1.74 0.52
CA GLY A 54 -9.54 -2.22 -0.49
C GLY A 54 -10.21 -3.54 -0.08
N PHE A 55 -10.12 -4.52 -0.94
CA PHE A 55 -10.69 -5.86 -0.73
C PHE A 55 -9.79 -6.79 0.12
N GLY A 56 -8.65 -6.30 0.64
CA GLY A 56 -7.79 -7.04 1.54
C GLY A 56 -6.66 -7.85 0.89
N ARG A 57 -6.37 -7.64 -0.39
CA ARG A 57 -5.33 -8.39 -1.09
C ARG A 57 -3.98 -8.37 -0.38
N PHE A 58 -3.54 -7.21 0.10
CA PHE A 58 -2.28 -7.05 0.83
C PHE A 58 -2.46 -7.26 2.34
N THR A 59 -3.65 -6.99 2.89
CA THR A 59 -4.01 -7.22 4.28
C THR A 59 -3.71 -8.65 4.70
N PHE A 60 -4.17 -9.63 3.91
CA PHE A 60 -3.95 -11.05 4.25
C PHE A 60 -2.48 -11.45 4.14
N ALA A 61 -1.73 -10.89 3.18
CA ALA A 61 -0.30 -11.12 3.08
C ALA A 61 0.49 -10.50 4.24
N LEU A 62 0.05 -9.36 4.79
CA LEU A 62 0.61 -8.77 6.01
C LEU A 62 0.32 -9.63 7.24
N LEU A 63 -0.91 -10.15 7.39
CA LEU A 63 -1.33 -10.97 8.52
C LEU A 63 -0.55 -12.27 8.69
N GLU A 64 0.06 -12.77 7.64
CA GLU A 64 0.97 -13.90 7.72
C GLU A 64 2.31 -13.56 8.41
N ARG A 65 2.62 -12.26 8.57
CA ARG A 65 3.93 -11.76 8.97
C ARG A 65 3.91 -10.83 10.19
N CYS A 66 2.72 -10.40 10.62
CA CYS A 66 2.54 -9.54 11.79
C CYS A 66 1.41 -10.05 12.69
N GLY A 67 1.30 -9.50 13.90
CA GLY A 67 0.32 -9.92 14.90
C GLY A 67 -1.11 -9.57 14.50
N SER A 68 -1.35 -8.33 14.07
CA SER A 68 -2.67 -7.88 13.66
C SER A 68 -2.61 -6.69 12.69
N VAL A 69 -3.67 -6.55 11.90
CA VAL A 69 -3.86 -5.45 10.96
C VAL A 69 -5.19 -4.75 11.23
N VAL A 70 -5.13 -3.44 11.33
CA VAL A 70 -6.30 -2.57 11.20
C VAL A 70 -6.37 -2.16 9.73
N ALA A 71 -7.23 -2.80 8.97
CA ALA A 71 -7.40 -2.51 7.55
C ALA A 71 -8.35 -1.33 7.39
N SER A 72 -7.89 -0.24 6.78
CA SER A 72 -8.74 0.93 6.57
C SER A 72 -8.89 1.28 5.10
N ASP A 73 -10.10 1.66 4.71
CA ASP A 73 -10.43 2.09 3.36
C ASP A 73 -11.55 3.12 3.36
N LEU A 74 -11.67 3.88 2.27
CA LEU A 74 -12.74 4.84 2.04
C LEU A 74 -14.06 4.14 1.66
N ALA A 75 -14.00 2.96 1.02
CA ALA A 75 -15.13 2.24 0.48
C ALA A 75 -15.67 1.18 1.46
N PRO A 76 -16.83 1.40 2.12
CA PRO A 76 -17.41 0.42 3.04
C PRO A 76 -17.70 -0.93 2.39
N ALA A 77 -18.10 -0.95 1.11
CA ALA A 77 -18.38 -2.19 0.38
C ALA A 77 -17.12 -3.04 0.17
N ALA A 78 -15.95 -2.40 -0.04
CA ALA A 78 -14.68 -3.10 -0.11
C ALA A 78 -14.31 -3.73 1.23
N LEU A 79 -14.46 -2.99 2.33
CA LEU A 79 -14.23 -3.49 3.68
C LEU A 79 -15.18 -4.64 4.05
N ALA A 80 -16.46 -4.57 3.68
CA ALA A 80 -17.40 -5.67 3.89
C ALA A 80 -16.99 -6.95 3.14
N THR A 81 -16.39 -6.81 1.95
CA THR A 81 -15.84 -7.95 1.22
C THR A 81 -14.58 -8.50 1.90
N LEU A 82 -13.70 -7.63 2.40
CA LEU A 82 -12.53 -8.02 3.19
C LEU A 82 -12.95 -8.80 4.44
N GLU A 83 -13.95 -8.32 5.18
CA GLU A 83 -14.47 -8.99 6.39
C GLU A 83 -15.03 -10.38 6.05
N ARG A 84 -15.81 -10.50 4.98
CA ARG A 84 -16.32 -11.80 4.53
C ARG A 84 -15.18 -12.77 4.19
N THR A 85 -14.18 -12.32 3.43
CA THR A 85 -12.99 -13.14 3.10
C THR A 85 -12.20 -13.52 4.35
N ARG A 86 -12.07 -12.61 5.33
CA ARG A 86 -11.46 -12.90 6.64
C ARG A 86 -12.19 -14.07 7.32
N ASP A 87 -13.52 -14.00 7.36
CA ASP A 87 -14.34 -15.00 8.03
C ASP A 87 -14.30 -16.35 7.30
N GLU A 88 -14.35 -16.34 5.97
CA GLU A 88 -14.17 -17.53 5.11
C GLU A 88 -12.80 -18.21 5.35
N ARG A 89 -11.76 -17.43 5.61
CA ARG A 89 -10.41 -17.92 5.95
C ARG A 89 -10.23 -18.29 7.42
N ASN A 90 -11.28 -18.20 8.23
CA ASN A 90 -11.25 -18.45 9.67
C ASN A 90 -10.20 -17.60 10.41
N ILE A 91 -9.93 -16.38 9.97
CA ILE A 91 -9.02 -15.46 10.64
C ILE A 91 -9.77 -14.76 11.77
N PRO A 92 -9.27 -14.82 13.02
CA PRO A 92 -9.92 -14.17 14.16
C PRO A 92 -10.12 -12.67 13.92
N ALA A 93 -11.30 -12.13 14.24
CA ALA A 93 -11.61 -10.71 14.05
C ALA A 93 -10.62 -9.78 14.77
N LEU A 94 -10.08 -10.19 15.91
CA LEU A 94 -9.05 -9.43 16.63
C LEU A 94 -7.72 -9.30 15.86
N ARG A 95 -7.44 -10.23 14.94
CA ARG A 95 -6.24 -10.16 14.09
C ARG A 95 -6.44 -9.28 12.87
N CYS A 96 -7.69 -9.10 12.43
CA CYS A 96 -8.00 -8.29 11.27
C CYS A 96 -9.28 -7.48 11.54
N THR A 97 -9.12 -6.25 11.97
CA THR A 97 -10.23 -5.30 12.16
C THR A 97 -10.30 -4.34 10.99
N THR A 98 -11.50 -3.85 10.69
CA THR A 98 -11.72 -2.89 9.60
C THR A 98 -12.11 -1.52 10.13
N ARG A 99 -11.75 -0.47 9.39
CA ARG A 99 -12.19 0.92 9.66
C ARG A 99 -12.47 1.67 8.37
N CYS A 100 -13.64 2.28 8.27
CA CYS A 100 -13.89 3.23 7.19
C CYS A 100 -13.19 4.56 7.50
N LEU A 101 -12.14 4.89 6.73
CA LEU A 101 -11.34 6.10 6.90
C LEU A 101 -11.13 6.81 5.55
N ASP A 102 -11.43 8.09 5.50
CA ASP A 102 -11.05 8.98 4.41
C ASP A 102 -9.77 9.74 4.80
N VAL A 103 -8.62 9.34 4.22
CA VAL A 103 -7.32 9.98 4.47
C VAL A 103 -7.33 11.47 4.12
N THR A 104 -8.18 11.90 3.17
CA THR A 104 -8.25 13.30 2.75
C THR A 104 -8.91 14.21 3.77
N THR A 105 -9.75 13.66 4.65
CA THR A 105 -10.44 14.38 5.72
C THR A 105 -10.11 13.88 7.11
N LEU A 106 -9.17 12.93 7.21
CA LEU A 106 -8.77 12.29 8.45
C LEU A 106 -8.43 13.33 9.54
N ASP A 107 -9.04 13.16 10.70
CA ASP A 107 -8.68 13.78 11.96
C ASP A 107 -8.15 12.70 12.91
N ALA A 108 -6.89 12.81 13.30
CA ALA A 108 -6.25 11.85 14.18
C ALA A 108 -6.92 11.76 15.56
N GLY A 109 -7.57 12.84 16.02
CA GLY A 109 -8.34 12.86 17.26
C GLY A 109 -9.52 11.89 17.23
N ASN A 110 -10.12 11.71 16.06
CA ASN A 110 -11.27 10.82 15.87
C ASN A 110 -10.88 9.34 15.75
N VAL A 111 -9.62 9.03 15.50
CA VAL A 111 -9.14 7.63 15.40
C VAL A 111 -8.92 7.03 16.79
N GLY A 112 -8.60 7.86 17.80
CA GLY A 112 -8.51 7.46 19.20
C GLY A 112 -7.31 6.60 19.58
N GLU A 113 -6.44 6.25 18.61
CA GLU A 113 -5.24 5.43 18.84
C GLU A 113 -4.08 5.84 17.94
N ARG A 114 -2.86 5.41 18.31
CA ARG A 114 -1.63 5.59 17.53
C ARG A 114 -1.03 4.24 17.20
N PHE A 115 -0.34 4.18 16.07
CA PHE A 115 0.24 2.97 15.53
C PHE A 115 1.77 3.08 15.46
N SER A 116 2.46 2.01 15.78
CA SER A 116 3.90 1.90 15.53
C SER A 116 4.21 1.83 14.03
N PHE A 117 3.25 1.29 13.25
CA PHE A 117 3.41 1.09 11.82
C PHE A 117 2.16 1.48 11.05
N VAL A 118 2.34 2.32 10.03
CA VAL A 118 1.31 2.69 9.03
C VAL A 118 1.82 2.28 7.66
N VAL A 119 1.05 1.49 6.93
CA VAL A 119 1.43 1.00 5.60
C VAL A 119 0.35 1.27 4.57
N GLY A 120 0.73 1.35 3.30
CA GLY A 120 -0.21 1.44 2.20
C GLY A 120 0.39 0.86 0.93
N PHE A 121 -0.45 0.27 0.09
CA PHE A 121 -0.07 -0.30 -1.18
C PHE A 121 -0.88 0.36 -2.29
N PHE A 122 -0.19 0.99 -3.25
CA PHE A 122 -0.80 1.63 -4.41
C PHE A 122 -1.88 2.67 -4.03
N LEU A 123 -1.61 3.47 -3.00
CA LEU A 123 -2.56 4.45 -2.45
C LEU A 123 -2.21 5.90 -2.80
N LEU A 124 -0.93 6.30 -2.63
CA LEU A 124 -0.57 7.72 -2.64
C LEU A 124 -0.89 8.40 -3.98
N HIS A 125 -0.74 7.70 -5.09
CA HIS A 125 -1.03 8.25 -6.42
C HIS A 125 -2.52 8.49 -6.68
N HIS A 126 -3.41 7.95 -5.84
CA HIS A 126 -4.85 8.24 -5.88
C HIS A 126 -5.24 9.45 -5.02
N LEU A 127 -4.33 9.96 -4.19
CA LEU A 127 -4.63 11.06 -3.28
C LEU A 127 -4.49 12.43 -3.98
N PRO A 128 -5.45 13.33 -3.82
CA PRO A 128 -5.42 14.64 -4.49
C PRO A 128 -4.31 15.56 -3.96
N ASP A 129 -3.95 15.42 -2.69
CA ASP A 129 -2.92 16.21 -1.99
C ASP A 129 -2.11 15.26 -1.07
N ILE A 130 -1.02 14.72 -1.62
CA ILE A 130 -0.17 13.77 -0.93
C ILE A 130 0.44 14.39 0.34
N ALA A 131 0.88 15.64 0.27
CA ALA A 131 1.54 16.31 1.41
C ALA A 131 0.58 16.44 2.60
N ARG A 132 -0.64 16.88 2.34
CA ARG A 132 -1.69 17.00 3.37
C ARG A 132 -2.10 15.65 3.94
N CYS A 133 -2.23 14.62 3.08
CA CYS A 133 -2.59 13.28 3.52
C CYS A 133 -1.47 12.65 4.36
N VAL A 134 -0.21 12.78 3.96
CA VAL A 134 0.95 12.33 4.73
C VAL A 134 1.02 13.05 6.09
N ALA A 135 0.79 14.35 6.13
CA ALA A 135 0.75 15.10 7.39
C ALA A 135 -0.33 14.55 8.35
N ARG A 136 -1.53 14.25 7.83
CA ARG A 136 -2.60 13.64 8.63
C ARG A 136 -2.24 12.24 9.13
N LEU A 137 -1.69 11.40 8.27
CA LEU A 137 -1.25 10.06 8.64
C LEU A 137 -0.10 10.09 9.66
N SER A 138 0.77 11.10 9.61
CA SER A 138 1.86 11.25 10.59
C SER A 138 1.36 11.42 12.02
N HIS A 139 0.18 12.01 12.20
CA HIS A 139 -0.43 12.15 13.53
C HIS A 139 -0.95 10.81 14.10
N LEU A 140 -1.17 9.80 13.25
CA LEU A 140 -1.52 8.45 13.69
C LEU A 140 -0.30 7.62 14.12
N LEU A 141 0.93 8.08 13.82
CA LEU A 141 2.14 7.39 14.28
C LEU A 141 2.39 7.64 15.76
N ALA A 142 2.73 6.58 16.47
CA ALA A 142 3.34 6.68 17.79
C ALA A 142 4.72 7.36 17.72
N PRO A 143 5.26 7.90 18.82
CA PRO A 143 6.65 8.35 18.86
C PRO A 143 7.60 7.23 18.41
N GLY A 144 8.52 7.54 17.49
CA GLY A 144 9.40 6.53 16.87
C GLY A 144 8.74 5.59 15.86
N GLY A 145 7.42 5.71 15.64
CA GLY A 145 6.69 4.91 14.66
C GLY A 145 7.13 5.18 13.22
N GLN A 146 6.80 4.26 12.33
CA GLN A 146 7.24 4.28 10.94
C GLN A 146 6.06 4.16 9.98
N MET A 147 6.19 4.75 8.80
CA MET A 147 5.26 4.52 7.70
C MET A 147 5.98 4.05 6.45
N ALA A 148 5.30 3.23 5.65
CA ALA A 148 5.80 2.71 4.39
C ALA A 148 4.70 2.64 3.33
N PHE A 149 5.01 3.10 2.13
CA PHE A 149 4.12 3.02 0.98
C PHE A 149 4.82 2.36 -0.19
N VAL A 150 4.14 1.41 -0.80
CA VAL A 150 4.55 0.81 -2.07
C VAL A 150 3.79 1.49 -3.18
N GLU A 151 4.52 2.09 -4.12
CA GLU A 151 3.94 2.86 -5.22
C GLU A 151 4.53 2.44 -6.57
N PRO A 152 3.78 2.60 -7.68
CA PRO A 152 4.30 2.28 -8.98
C PRO A 152 5.39 3.27 -9.40
N ASN A 153 6.39 2.75 -10.11
CA ASN A 153 7.42 3.56 -10.71
C ASN A 153 7.01 3.98 -12.12
N ARG A 154 6.65 5.25 -12.31
CA ARG A 154 6.26 5.81 -13.62
C ARG A 154 7.31 5.63 -14.73
N ARG A 155 8.55 5.29 -14.40
CA ARG A 155 9.62 5.02 -15.38
C ARG A 155 9.63 3.58 -15.89
N ASN A 156 8.81 2.70 -15.29
CA ASN A 156 8.75 1.30 -15.70
C ASN A 156 7.86 1.14 -16.96
N PRO A 157 8.42 0.73 -18.11
CA PRO A 157 7.64 0.59 -19.33
C PRO A 157 6.64 -0.58 -19.27
N LEU A 158 6.93 -1.63 -18.49
CA LEU A 158 6.04 -2.78 -18.34
C LEU A 158 4.79 -2.41 -17.55
N PHE A 159 4.90 -1.53 -16.55
CA PHE A 159 3.74 -1.02 -15.82
C PHE A 159 2.84 -0.18 -16.74
N LEU A 160 3.44 0.68 -17.58
CA LEU A 160 2.69 1.46 -18.57
C LEU A 160 1.95 0.55 -19.56
N ALA A 161 2.62 -0.51 -20.03
CA ALA A 161 1.99 -1.50 -20.88
C ALA A 161 0.86 -2.25 -20.15
N GLN A 162 1.03 -2.55 -18.88
CA GLN A 162 -0.01 -3.18 -18.06
C GLN A 162 -1.26 -2.30 -17.97
N VAL A 163 -1.13 -1.01 -17.68
CA VAL A 163 -2.26 -0.07 -17.65
C VAL A 163 -2.98 -0.03 -19.00
N ALA A 164 -2.24 -0.10 -20.11
CA ALA A 164 -2.81 -0.08 -21.45
C ALA A 164 -3.55 -1.39 -21.84
N CYS A 165 -3.14 -2.53 -21.26
CA CYS A 165 -3.63 -3.86 -21.65
C CYS A 165 -4.61 -4.48 -20.66
N CYS A 166 -4.69 -4.00 -19.42
CA CYS A 166 -5.61 -4.54 -18.41
C CYS A 166 -6.97 -3.83 -18.50
N ALA A 167 -8.03 -4.60 -18.75
CA ALA A 167 -9.39 -4.09 -18.88
C ALA A 167 -9.91 -3.37 -17.62
N ASP A 168 -9.41 -3.79 -16.44
CA ASP A 168 -9.82 -3.24 -15.13
C ASP A 168 -8.99 -2.01 -14.71
N MET A 169 -7.97 -1.62 -15.47
CA MET A 169 -7.15 -0.44 -15.23
C MET A 169 -7.47 0.62 -16.27
N THR A 170 -7.69 1.85 -15.84
CA THR A 170 -7.93 2.95 -16.75
C THR A 170 -6.92 4.07 -16.55
N TRP A 171 -6.51 4.73 -17.64
CA TRP A 171 -5.63 5.90 -17.58
C TRP A 171 -6.21 7.02 -16.72
N ALA A 172 -7.53 7.13 -16.66
CA ALA A 172 -8.21 8.13 -15.85
C ALA A 172 -7.98 7.93 -14.34
N GLU A 173 -7.92 6.68 -13.89
CA GLU A 173 -7.67 6.32 -12.48
C GLU A 173 -6.18 6.33 -12.16
N GLU A 174 -5.34 5.87 -13.10
CA GLU A 174 -3.91 5.74 -12.91
C GLU A 174 -3.11 7.04 -13.20
N LYS A 175 -3.77 8.10 -13.71
CA LYS A 175 -3.10 9.37 -14.05
C LYS A 175 -2.32 10.00 -12.89
N GLY A 176 -2.75 9.78 -11.65
CA GLY A 176 -2.06 10.26 -10.44
C GLY A 176 -0.64 9.71 -10.31
N MET A 177 -0.36 8.53 -10.88
CA MET A 177 0.98 7.95 -10.96
C MET A 177 1.98 8.89 -11.66
N PHE A 178 1.57 9.62 -12.70
CA PHE A 178 2.44 10.56 -13.40
C PHE A 178 2.75 11.82 -12.57
N GLN A 179 1.86 12.18 -11.66
CA GLN A 179 2.04 13.30 -10.73
C GLN A 179 2.87 12.90 -9.52
N LEU A 180 2.84 11.62 -9.13
CA LEU A 180 3.62 11.10 -8.02
C LEU A 180 5.10 11.11 -8.38
N SER A 181 5.89 11.91 -7.65
CA SER A 181 7.34 11.85 -7.69
C SER A 181 7.89 11.40 -6.33
N HIS A 182 8.89 10.53 -6.34
CA HIS A 182 9.52 10.09 -5.10
C HIS A 182 10.14 11.26 -4.31
N SER A 183 10.65 12.29 -4.99
CA SER A 183 11.16 13.51 -4.36
C SER A 183 10.03 14.29 -3.67
N GLY A 184 8.86 14.42 -4.32
CA GLY A 184 7.69 15.09 -3.72
C GLY A 184 7.17 14.37 -2.48
N VAL A 185 7.11 13.02 -2.51
CA VAL A 185 6.73 12.24 -1.32
C VAL A 185 7.78 12.38 -0.21
N THR A 186 9.07 12.35 -0.56
CA THR A 186 10.16 12.55 0.41
C THR A 186 10.07 13.94 1.08
N GLU A 187 9.73 14.97 0.32
CA GLU A 187 9.51 16.31 0.85
C GLU A 187 8.26 16.37 1.73
N ALA A 188 7.16 15.72 1.32
CA ALA A 188 5.96 15.60 2.16
C ALA A 188 6.25 14.94 3.51
N PHE A 189 7.10 13.90 3.54
CA PHE A 189 7.54 13.30 4.79
C PHE A 189 8.29 14.30 5.68
N ARG A 190 9.25 15.06 5.12
CA ARG A 190 9.99 16.08 5.88
C ARG A 190 9.08 17.17 6.42
N ALA A 191 8.18 17.67 5.58
CA ALA A 191 7.20 18.69 5.98
C ALA A 191 6.27 18.23 7.10
N ALA A 192 5.99 16.91 7.15
CA ALA A 192 5.22 16.27 8.22
C ALA A 192 6.05 15.94 9.49
N GLY A 193 7.31 16.38 9.59
CA GLY A 193 8.19 16.11 10.72
C GLY A 193 8.71 14.66 10.78
N LEU A 194 8.72 13.97 9.65
CA LEU A 194 9.22 12.61 9.55
C LEU A 194 10.63 12.58 8.93
N ALA A 195 11.45 11.64 9.36
CA ALA A 195 12.76 11.35 8.77
C ALA A 195 12.61 10.33 7.63
N PRO A 196 12.73 10.75 6.35
CA PRO A 196 12.60 9.81 5.23
C PRO A 196 13.83 8.92 5.11
N ALA A 197 13.61 7.64 4.77
CA ALA A 197 14.65 6.71 4.39
C ALA A 197 14.93 6.77 2.88
N PRO A 198 16.10 6.28 2.42
CA PRO A 198 16.36 6.13 0.98
C PRO A 198 15.30 5.29 0.28
N VAL A 199 14.90 5.74 -0.92
CA VAL A 199 13.90 5.03 -1.73
C VAL A 199 14.47 3.70 -2.22
N GLN A 200 13.78 2.62 -1.88
CA GLN A 200 14.09 1.29 -2.39
C GLN A 200 13.26 1.03 -3.64
N ARG A 201 13.90 0.46 -4.66
CA ARG A 201 13.23 0.00 -5.89
C ARG A 201 13.31 -1.51 -5.95
N PHE A 202 12.21 -2.15 -6.33
CA PHE A 202 12.14 -3.61 -6.34
C PHE A 202 11.05 -4.12 -7.30
N GLY A 203 10.92 -5.45 -7.41
CA GLY A 203 10.04 -6.12 -8.34
C GLY A 203 10.62 -6.14 -9.75
N PHE A 204 10.03 -6.94 -10.62
CA PHE A 204 10.31 -6.95 -12.04
C PHE A 204 9.12 -7.44 -12.87
N PHE A 205 8.58 -8.60 -12.51
CA PHE A 205 7.49 -9.22 -13.25
C PHE A 205 6.11 -8.81 -12.75
N PRO A 206 5.12 -8.73 -13.65
CA PRO A 206 3.72 -8.51 -13.27
C PRO A 206 3.13 -9.71 -12.53
N PRO A 207 2.01 -9.51 -11.77
CA PRO A 207 1.40 -10.56 -10.97
C PRO A 207 1.07 -11.83 -11.74
N GLN A 208 0.65 -11.72 -13.01
CA GLN A 208 0.32 -12.85 -13.87
C GLN A 208 1.50 -13.80 -14.10
N VAL A 209 2.71 -13.26 -14.14
CA VAL A 209 3.95 -14.02 -14.32
C VAL A 209 4.45 -14.58 -12.98
N LEU A 210 4.50 -13.74 -11.93
CA LEU A 210 4.98 -14.17 -10.61
C LEU A 210 4.13 -15.26 -10.00
N ASN A 211 2.81 -15.15 -10.09
CA ASN A 211 1.90 -16.11 -9.48
C ASN A 211 1.92 -17.47 -10.18
N ARG A 212 2.33 -17.53 -11.46
CA ARG A 212 2.32 -18.77 -12.26
C ARG A 212 3.68 -19.42 -12.44
N SER A 213 4.80 -18.70 -12.23
CA SER A 213 6.12 -19.19 -12.60
C SER A 213 7.14 -19.13 -11.47
N ALA A 214 7.53 -20.29 -10.93
CA ALA A 214 8.62 -20.42 -9.97
C ALA A 214 9.98 -19.98 -10.57
N VAL A 215 10.18 -20.18 -11.88
CA VAL A 215 11.37 -19.75 -12.58
C VAL A 215 11.43 -18.22 -12.62
N ALA A 216 10.31 -17.55 -12.93
CA ALA A 216 10.25 -16.09 -12.93
C ALA A 216 10.60 -15.52 -11.55
N ARG A 217 10.09 -16.12 -10.47
CA ARG A 217 10.42 -15.70 -9.09
C ARG A 217 11.92 -15.78 -8.79
N ARG A 218 12.61 -16.83 -9.27
CA ARG A 218 14.08 -16.98 -9.11
C ARG A 218 14.87 -15.97 -9.96
N ILE A 219 14.43 -15.73 -11.17
CA ILE A 219 15.07 -14.77 -12.10
C ILE A 219 14.87 -13.35 -11.56
N GLU A 220 13.70 -13.00 -11.06
CA GLU A 220 13.40 -11.69 -10.51
C GLU A 220 14.37 -11.28 -9.40
N ALA A 221 14.69 -12.18 -8.48
CA ALA A 221 15.66 -11.92 -7.42
C ALA A 221 17.03 -11.50 -7.94
N ARG A 222 17.44 -12.00 -9.12
CA ARG A 222 18.69 -11.59 -9.79
C ARG A 222 18.55 -10.27 -10.54
N LEU A 223 17.41 -10.04 -11.19
CA LEU A 223 17.16 -8.81 -11.94
C LEU A 223 17.07 -7.59 -11.00
N GLU A 224 16.51 -7.76 -9.82
CA GLU A 224 16.40 -6.70 -8.81
C GLU A 224 17.77 -6.20 -8.31
N THR A 225 18.78 -7.05 -8.34
CA THR A 225 20.14 -6.68 -7.91
C THR A 225 20.95 -5.99 -9.01
N SER A 226 20.44 -5.95 -10.26
CA SER A 226 21.14 -5.34 -11.40
C SER A 226 21.13 -3.79 -11.30
N PRO A 227 22.32 -3.14 -11.21
CA PRO A 227 22.38 -1.68 -11.16
C PRO A 227 21.77 -1.01 -12.40
N ALA A 228 21.92 -1.64 -13.58
CA ALA A 228 21.40 -1.12 -14.84
C ALA A 228 19.86 -1.12 -14.90
N LEU A 229 19.21 -2.11 -14.28
CA LEU A 229 17.77 -2.23 -14.26
C LEU A 229 17.11 -1.43 -13.12
N ARG A 230 17.88 -1.09 -12.08
CA ARG A 230 17.37 -0.43 -10.87
C ARG A 230 16.48 0.81 -11.14
N PRO A 231 16.81 1.72 -12.09
CA PRO A 231 15.95 2.87 -12.37
C PRO A 231 14.57 2.49 -12.93
N LEU A 232 14.45 1.32 -13.54
CA LEU A 232 13.27 0.82 -14.24
C LEU A 232 12.47 -0.20 -13.43
N LEU A 233 12.92 -0.61 -12.24
CA LEU A 233 12.16 -1.54 -11.41
C LEU A 233 10.77 -0.97 -11.09
N PRO A 234 9.69 -1.79 -11.16
CA PRO A 234 8.32 -1.32 -11.20
C PRO A 234 7.82 -0.67 -9.91
N PHE A 235 8.42 -0.99 -8.76
CA PHE A 235 7.91 -0.51 -7.48
C PHE A 235 8.92 0.36 -6.74
N LEU A 236 8.36 1.38 -6.07
CA LEU A 236 9.05 2.26 -5.14
C LEU A 236 8.54 1.94 -3.73
N LEU A 237 9.43 1.62 -2.80
CA LEU A 237 9.13 1.62 -1.38
C LEU A 237 9.61 2.95 -0.79
N LEU A 238 8.65 3.74 -0.33
CA LEU A 238 8.81 5.06 0.26
C LEU A 238 8.56 4.93 1.75
N ARG A 239 9.56 5.25 2.57
CA ARG A 239 9.51 5.04 4.02
C ARG A 239 9.93 6.30 4.77
N ALA A 240 9.31 6.50 5.92
CA ALA A 240 9.74 7.53 6.86
C ALA A 240 9.47 7.10 8.31
N ARG A 241 10.24 7.68 9.24
CA ARG A 241 10.10 7.44 10.67
C ARG A 241 9.75 8.74 11.39
N ARG A 242 8.84 8.66 12.35
CA ARG A 242 8.57 9.77 13.25
C ARG A 242 9.74 9.90 14.23
N THR A 243 10.37 11.06 14.25
CA THR A 243 11.41 11.35 15.24
C THR A 243 10.79 11.35 16.64
N THR A 244 11.44 10.69 17.58
CA THR A 244 11.15 10.93 18.99
C THR A 244 11.62 12.34 19.27
N ALA A 245 10.70 13.24 19.63
CA ALA A 245 11.11 14.51 20.21
C ALA A 245 12.00 14.18 21.44
N GLY A 246 13.25 14.65 21.41
CA GLY A 246 14.16 14.54 22.53
C GLY A 246 13.64 15.38 23.71
#